data_b2da427c4aaac8ad0d4b795e3bec69ed
#
_entry.id   b2da427c4aaac8ad0d4b795e3bec69ed
#
_cell.length_a   1.000
_cell.length_b   1.000
_cell.length_c   1.000
_cell.angle_alpha   90.00
_cell.angle_beta   90.00
_cell.angle_gamma   90.00
#
_symmetry.space_group_name_H-M   'P 1'
#
loop_
_entity.id
_entity.type
_entity.pdbx_description
1 polymer ?
#
loop_
_entity_poly.entity_id
_entity_poly.type
_entity_poly.pdbx_seq_one_letter_code
_entity_poly.pdbx_strand_id
1 'polypeptide(L)'
;MKKILVIITAVFFAGMLFLTVFARDIHNSALPHVTASRVQQAQFPFEYTDENGNTFVGTESKLAVTSEQFKQGVYILYKDEKNGEMRNFIRRADIEAGRENGGFVEVVSGLSHGDKIVVSSDRELCEGEVIVRD
;
A
#
# COMPACT_ATOMS: atom_id res chain seq x y z
N MET A 1 -39.72 -29.54 -30.23
CA MET A 1 -38.26 -29.69 -30.12
C MET A 1 -37.52 -28.37 -30.31
N LYS A 2 -37.79 -27.57 -31.33
CA LYS A 2 -37.08 -26.30 -31.54
C LYS A 2 -37.19 -25.31 -30.35
N LYS A 3 -38.33 -25.21 -29.70
CA LYS A 3 -38.55 -24.33 -28.53
C LYS A 3 -37.75 -24.78 -27.29
N ILE A 4 -37.62 -26.08 -27.09
CA ILE A 4 -36.87 -26.65 -25.97
C ILE A 4 -35.37 -26.41 -26.16
N LEU A 5 -34.89 -26.55 -27.39
CA LEU A 5 -33.47 -26.28 -27.71
C LEU A 5 -33.11 -24.83 -27.46
N VAL A 6 -33.99 -23.89 -27.86
CA VAL A 6 -33.78 -22.45 -27.62
C VAL A 6 -33.73 -22.12 -26.11
N ILE A 7 -34.59 -22.73 -25.31
CA ILE A 7 -34.62 -22.53 -23.86
C ILE A 7 -33.35 -23.05 -23.22
N ILE A 8 -32.88 -24.25 -23.60
CA ILE A 8 -31.66 -24.85 -23.09
C ILE A 8 -30.44 -23.97 -23.44
N THR A 9 -30.39 -23.45 -24.65
CA THR A 9 -29.29 -22.57 -25.11
C THR A 9 -29.30 -21.25 -24.33
N ALA A 10 -30.49 -20.65 -24.13
CA ALA A 10 -30.63 -19.41 -23.35
C ALA A 10 -30.20 -19.59 -21.89
N VAL A 11 -30.59 -20.68 -21.25
CA VAL A 11 -30.17 -21.01 -19.86
C VAL A 11 -28.69 -21.23 -19.78
N PHE A 12 -28.07 -21.89 -20.76
CA PHE A 12 -26.63 -22.11 -20.81
C PHE A 12 -25.87 -20.78 -20.92
N PHE A 13 -26.26 -19.89 -21.81
CA PHE A 13 -25.66 -18.56 -21.94
C PHE A 13 -25.85 -17.69 -20.70
N ALA A 14 -27.04 -17.71 -20.08
CA ALA A 14 -27.28 -17.01 -18.82
C ALA A 14 -26.38 -17.54 -17.69
N GLY A 15 -26.20 -18.85 -17.60
CA GLY A 15 -25.29 -19.50 -16.66
C GLY A 15 -23.83 -19.10 -16.89
N MET A 16 -23.40 -19.04 -18.15
CA MET A 16 -22.04 -18.62 -18.50
C MET A 16 -21.79 -17.16 -18.13
N LEU A 17 -22.73 -16.25 -18.41
CA LEU A 17 -22.64 -14.85 -18.00
C LEU A 17 -22.59 -14.70 -16.50
N PHE A 18 -23.42 -15.44 -15.77
CA PHE A 18 -23.41 -15.44 -14.31
C PHE A 18 -22.06 -15.91 -13.74
N LEU A 19 -21.50 -17.00 -14.25
CA LEU A 19 -20.20 -17.50 -13.85
C LEU A 19 -19.08 -16.49 -14.14
N THR A 20 -19.13 -15.77 -15.25
CA THR A 20 -18.12 -14.78 -15.61
C THR A 20 -18.11 -13.58 -14.64
N VAL A 21 -19.31 -13.11 -14.26
CA VAL A 21 -19.44 -12.03 -13.27
C VAL A 21 -18.99 -12.49 -11.89
N PHE A 22 -19.43 -13.67 -11.46
CA PHE A 22 -19.04 -14.24 -10.16
C PHE A 22 -17.55 -14.58 -10.06
N ALA A 23 -16.94 -15.04 -11.13
CA ALA A 23 -15.49 -15.35 -11.13
C ALA A 23 -14.65 -14.09 -10.87
N ARG A 24 -15.12 -12.94 -11.36
CA ARG A 24 -14.42 -11.67 -11.12
C ARG A 24 -14.50 -11.24 -9.64
N ASP A 25 -15.67 -11.39 -9.03
CA ASP A 25 -15.85 -11.05 -7.61
C ASP A 25 -15.07 -11.99 -6.69
N ILE A 26 -15.06 -13.29 -6.99
CA ILE A 26 -14.27 -14.29 -6.24
C ILE A 26 -12.77 -13.99 -6.36
N HIS A 27 -12.30 -13.63 -7.55
CA HIS A 27 -10.89 -13.31 -7.76
C HIS A 27 -10.46 -12.09 -6.93
N ASN A 28 -11.28 -11.03 -6.92
CA ASN A 28 -11.00 -9.83 -6.14
C ASN A 28 -11.06 -10.08 -4.63
N SER A 29 -11.99 -10.92 -4.17
CA SER A 29 -12.08 -11.28 -2.73
C SER A 29 -10.94 -12.16 -2.24
N ALA A 30 -10.21 -12.80 -3.14
CA ALA A 30 -9.01 -13.59 -2.81
C ALA A 30 -7.74 -12.73 -2.67
N LEU A 31 -7.77 -11.47 -3.13
CA LEU A 31 -6.65 -10.55 -3.03
C LEU A 31 -6.58 -9.89 -1.65
N PRO A 32 -5.38 -9.52 -1.17
CA PRO A 32 -5.26 -8.75 0.06
C PRO A 32 -5.93 -7.38 -0.06
N HIS A 33 -6.69 -7.03 0.96
CA HIS A 33 -7.24 -5.70 1.12
C HIS A 33 -6.31 -4.84 1.96
N VAL A 34 -5.90 -3.71 1.43
CA VAL A 34 -4.99 -2.80 2.12
C VAL A 34 -5.54 -1.40 2.21
N THR A 35 -5.30 -0.77 3.34
CA THR A 35 -5.49 0.67 3.50
C THR A 35 -4.13 1.35 3.32
N ALA A 36 -4.09 2.32 2.41
CA ALA A 36 -2.88 3.05 2.11
C ALA A 36 -3.04 4.54 2.40
N SER A 37 -2.00 5.14 2.91
CA SER A 37 -1.89 6.57 3.17
C SER A 37 -0.62 7.13 2.54
N ARG A 38 -0.58 8.45 2.36
CA ARG A 38 0.68 9.10 1.99
C ARG A 38 1.66 9.04 3.15
N VAL A 39 2.94 8.99 2.82
CA VAL A 39 4.01 9.15 3.81
C VAL A 39 3.80 10.47 4.55
N GLN A 40 3.81 10.41 5.84
CA GLN A 40 3.63 11.58 6.71
C GLN A 40 4.99 12.17 7.12
N GLN A 41 4.93 13.33 7.72
CA GLN A 41 6.08 13.99 8.34
C GLN A 41 5.90 14.03 9.84
N ALA A 42 7.01 13.94 10.56
CA ALA A 42 7.06 14.14 12.00
C ALA A 42 8.15 15.15 12.34
N GLN A 43 8.06 15.70 13.53
CA GLN A 43 9.03 16.66 14.06
C GLN A 43 10.14 15.89 14.78
N PHE A 44 11.37 16.20 14.44
CA PHE A 44 12.54 15.64 15.09
C PHE A 44 13.41 16.73 15.67
N PRO A 45 13.92 16.58 16.91
CA PRO A 45 14.81 17.54 17.52
C PRO A 45 16.18 17.50 16.85
N PHE A 46 16.80 18.66 16.72
CA PHE A 46 18.19 18.78 16.34
C PHE A 46 18.88 19.79 17.23
N GLU A 47 20.19 19.61 17.43
CA GLU A 47 21.01 20.54 18.17
C GLU A 47 21.98 21.24 17.21
N TYR A 48 22.15 22.53 17.41
CA TYR A 48 23.18 23.28 16.70
C TYR A 48 23.92 24.20 17.68
N THR A 49 25.19 24.40 17.42
CA THR A 49 26.06 25.27 18.21
C THR A 49 26.42 26.47 17.37
N ASP A 50 26.23 27.67 17.93
CA ASP A 50 26.62 28.91 17.27
C ASP A 50 28.14 29.15 17.34
N GLU A 51 28.59 30.21 16.67
CA GLU A 51 30.02 30.59 16.66
C GLU A 51 30.59 30.94 18.03
N ASN A 52 29.71 31.25 19.01
CA ASN A 52 30.11 31.58 20.39
C ASN A 52 30.13 30.35 21.30
N GLY A 53 29.82 29.16 20.78
CA GLY A 53 29.79 27.93 21.56
C GLY A 53 28.49 27.65 22.30
N ASN A 54 27.42 28.42 22.04
CA ASN A 54 26.11 28.19 22.63
C ASN A 54 25.35 27.11 21.87
N THR A 55 24.80 26.13 22.58
CA THR A 55 24.01 25.05 22.00
C THR A 55 22.52 25.38 22.07
N PHE A 56 21.86 25.26 20.95
CA PHE A 56 20.42 25.46 20.79
C PHE A 56 19.76 24.17 20.33
N VAL A 57 18.51 23.96 20.77
CA VAL A 57 17.69 22.83 20.32
C VAL A 57 16.56 23.38 19.46
N GLY A 58 16.46 22.88 18.23
CA GLY A 58 15.39 23.18 17.32
C GLY A 58 14.62 21.92 16.96
N THR A 59 13.57 22.06 16.14
CA THR A 59 12.83 20.94 15.54
C THR A 59 12.75 21.11 14.05
N GLU A 60 12.81 20.00 13.33
CA GLU A 60 12.65 19.97 11.87
C GLU A 60 11.68 18.88 11.45
N SER A 61 10.93 19.16 10.37
CA SER A 61 10.01 18.18 9.78
C SER A 61 10.76 17.28 8.83
N LYS A 62 10.66 15.97 9.05
CA LYS A 62 11.23 14.93 8.17
C LYS A 62 10.18 13.89 7.84
N LEU A 63 10.36 13.23 6.70
CA LEU A 63 9.57 12.05 6.36
C LEU A 63 9.71 11.02 7.47
N ALA A 64 8.59 10.45 7.89
CA ALA A 64 8.55 9.50 8.98
C ALA A 64 7.51 8.41 8.76
N VAL A 65 7.77 7.27 9.36
CA VAL A 65 6.82 6.17 9.51
C VAL A 65 6.64 5.89 11.00
N THR A 66 5.55 5.24 11.37
CA THR A 66 5.41 4.83 12.77
C THR A 66 6.42 3.73 13.12
N SER A 67 6.81 3.66 14.38
CA SER A 67 7.72 2.60 14.86
C SER A 67 7.16 1.21 14.57
N GLU A 68 5.85 1.04 14.65
CA GLU A 68 5.19 -0.22 14.34
C GLU A 68 5.28 -0.57 12.86
N GLN A 69 5.00 0.37 11.96
CA GLN A 69 5.16 0.20 10.51
C GLN A 69 6.60 -0.17 10.15
N PHE A 70 7.58 0.48 10.79
CA PHE A 70 8.99 0.19 10.55
C PHE A 70 9.37 -1.24 10.96
N LYS A 71 8.85 -1.73 12.09
CA LYS A 71 9.10 -3.10 12.58
C LYS A 71 8.46 -4.16 11.69
N GLN A 72 7.28 -3.91 11.17
CA GLN A 72 6.56 -4.83 10.29
C GLN A 72 7.08 -4.83 8.86
N GLY A 73 7.83 -3.80 8.48
CA GLY A 73 8.24 -3.53 7.11
C GLY A 73 7.27 -2.58 6.42
N VAL A 74 7.83 -1.67 5.64
CA VAL A 74 7.06 -0.65 4.91
C VAL A 74 6.89 -1.08 3.46
N TYR A 75 5.65 -1.10 2.99
CA TYR A 75 5.31 -1.41 1.61
C TYR A 75 4.80 -0.16 0.90
N ILE A 76 5.34 0.09 -0.29
CA ILE A 76 4.92 1.17 -1.18
C ILE A 76 3.87 0.62 -2.15
N LEU A 77 2.78 1.37 -2.28
CA LEU A 77 1.73 1.09 -3.25
C LEU A 77 2.08 1.75 -4.59
N TYR A 78 2.04 0.99 -5.66
CA TYR A 78 2.21 1.50 -7.01
C TYR A 78 1.20 0.87 -7.97
N LYS A 79 1.01 1.51 -9.13
CA LYS A 79 0.17 0.98 -10.20
C LYS A 79 1.03 0.47 -11.33
N ASP A 80 0.67 -0.68 -11.83
CA ASP A 80 1.30 -1.27 -13.00
C ASP A 80 0.26 -2.02 -13.84
N GLU A 81 0.59 -2.28 -15.09
CA GLU A 81 -0.26 -3.02 -16.00
C GLU A 81 0.02 -4.51 -15.90
N LYS A 82 -1.03 -5.29 -15.70
CA LYS A 82 -0.98 -6.75 -15.74
C LYS A 82 -2.13 -7.29 -16.59
N ASN A 83 -1.79 -8.03 -17.63
CA ASN A 83 -2.78 -8.60 -18.56
C ASN A 83 -3.70 -7.56 -19.23
N GLY A 84 -3.19 -6.37 -19.54
CA GLY A 84 -3.94 -5.27 -20.14
C GLY A 84 -4.81 -4.46 -19.18
N GLU A 85 -4.73 -4.73 -17.88
CA GLU A 85 -5.46 -4.01 -16.85
C GLU A 85 -4.50 -3.34 -15.86
N MET A 86 -4.79 -2.07 -15.53
CA MET A 86 -4.07 -1.36 -14.48
C MET A 86 -4.46 -1.91 -13.11
N ARG A 87 -3.50 -2.41 -12.36
CA ARG A 87 -3.70 -2.98 -11.02
C ARG A 87 -2.79 -2.33 -10.00
N ASN A 88 -3.19 -2.41 -8.74
CA ASN A 88 -2.38 -1.97 -7.63
C ASN A 88 -1.45 -3.10 -7.19
N PHE A 89 -0.18 -2.77 -7.04
CA PHE A 89 0.86 -3.65 -6.54
C PHE A 89 1.53 -3.03 -5.32
N ILE A 90 2.19 -3.86 -4.55
CA ILE A 90 3.04 -3.42 -3.45
C ILE A 90 4.47 -3.89 -3.66
N ARG A 91 5.40 -3.08 -3.20
CA ARG A 91 6.82 -3.45 -3.07
C ARG A 91 7.31 -3.07 -1.70
N ARG A 92 8.21 -3.87 -1.15
CA ARG A 92 8.87 -3.52 0.10
C ARG A 92 9.81 -2.36 -0.12
N ALA A 93 9.73 -1.36 0.76
CA ALA A 93 10.66 -0.24 0.75
C ALA A 93 11.90 -0.58 1.58
N ASP A 94 13.07 -0.35 0.99
CA ASP A 94 14.35 -0.41 1.69
C ASP A 94 14.60 0.95 2.34
N ILE A 95 14.25 1.05 3.63
CA ILE A 95 14.29 2.30 4.39
C ILE A 95 15.55 2.34 5.24
N GLU A 96 16.31 3.41 5.09
CA GLU A 96 17.32 3.81 6.04
C GLU A 96 16.70 4.66 7.14
N ALA A 97 16.69 4.15 8.36
CA ALA A 97 16.13 4.81 9.53
C ALA A 97 17.13 5.79 10.15
N GLY A 98 16.61 6.94 10.57
CA GLY A 98 17.34 7.92 11.33
C GLY A 98 16.89 7.96 12.79
N ARG A 99 16.54 9.15 13.26
CA ARG A 99 16.11 9.38 14.64
C ARG A 99 14.73 8.77 14.92
N GLU A 100 14.48 8.47 16.17
CA GLU A 100 13.18 8.05 16.66
C GLU A 100 12.65 9.07 17.66
N ASN A 101 11.43 9.52 17.50
CA ASN A 101 10.79 10.47 18.39
C ASN A 101 9.27 10.33 18.38
N GLY A 102 8.67 10.26 19.56
CA GLY A 102 7.20 10.27 19.72
C GLY A 102 6.47 9.12 19.01
N GLY A 103 7.10 7.95 18.88
CA GLY A 103 6.54 6.80 18.16
C GLY A 103 6.71 6.85 16.65
N PHE A 104 7.50 7.80 16.13
CA PHE A 104 7.88 7.93 14.73
C PHE A 104 9.36 7.68 14.52
N VAL A 105 9.67 7.03 13.41
CA VAL A 105 11.02 6.79 12.93
C VAL A 105 11.28 7.66 11.70
N GLU A 106 12.35 8.45 11.75
CA GLU A 106 12.79 9.27 10.63
C GLU A 106 13.21 8.39 9.45
N VAL A 107 12.77 8.72 8.26
CA VAL A 107 13.18 8.07 7.02
C VAL A 107 14.26 8.93 6.37
N VAL A 108 15.50 8.46 6.42
CA VAL A 108 16.64 9.14 5.78
C VAL A 108 16.65 8.91 4.28
N SER A 109 16.37 7.68 3.87
CA SER A 109 16.25 7.30 2.45
C SER A 109 15.28 6.13 2.26
N GLY A 110 14.88 5.89 1.03
CA GLY A 110 14.00 4.78 0.63
C GLY A 110 12.53 5.15 0.41
N LEU A 111 12.10 6.33 0.86
CA LEU A 111 10.77 6.88 0.59
C LEU A 111 10.88 8.31 0.07
N SER A 112 9.89 8.72 -0.72
CA SER A 112 9.77 10.06 -1.25
C SER A 112 8.48 10.72 -0.82
N HIS A 113 8.45 12.05 -0.86
CA HIS A 113 7.22 12.82 -0.69
C HIS A 113 6.18 12.37 -1.71
N GLY A 114 4.99 12.06 -1.24
CA GLY A 114 3.89 11.64 -2.10
C GLY A 114 3.80 10.12 -2.33
N ASP A 115 4.79 9.35 -1.91
CA ASP A 115 4.66 7.89 -1.90
C ASP A 115 3.47 7.48 -1.05
N LYS A 116 2.75 6.47 -1.52
CA LYS A 116 1.66 5.85 -0.77
C LYS A 116 2.19 4.57 -0.13
N ILE A 117 2.04 4.50 1.17
CA ILE A 117 2.45 3.34 1.96
C ILE A 117 1.24 2.60 2.53
N VAL A 118 1.37 1.32 2.71
CA VAL A 118 0.36 0.49 3.35
C VAL A 118 0.35 0.78 4.85
N VAL A 119 -0.82 1.14 5.37
CA VAL A 119 -1.04 1.41 6.80
C VAL A 119 -1.57 0.17 7.50
N SER A 120 -2.49 -0.54 6.86
CA SER A 120 -3.05 -1.77 7.40
C SER A 120 -3.41 -2.73 6.27
N SER A 121 -3.46 -4.01 6.58
CA SER A 121 -3.80 -5.09 5.68
C SER A 121 -4.63 -6.14 6.41
N ASP A 122 -5.51 -6.82 5.69
CA ASP A 122 -6.31 -7.93 6.21
C ASP A 122 -5.52 -9.23 6.37
N ARG A 123 -4.32 -9.28 5.79
CA ARG A 123 -3.42 -10.43 5.85
C ARG A 123 -1.96 -10.03 5.68
N GLU A 124 -1.06 -10.97 5.87
CA GLU A 124 0.36 -10.80 5.57
C GLU A 124 0.58 -10.52 4.08
N LEU A 125 1.46 -9.56 3.80
CA LEU A 125 1.75 -9.09 2.45
C LEU A 125 3.06 -9.66 1.93
N CYS A 126 3.08 -9.96 0.63
CA CYS A 126 4.26 -10.37 -0.10
C CYS A 126 4.64 -9.32 -1.15
N GLU A 127 5.92 -9.12 -1.36
CA GLU A 127 6.42 -8.19 -2.37
C GLU A 127 5.96 -8.60 -3.78
N GLY A 128 5.52 -7.63 -4.58
CA GLY A 128 5.02 -7.86 -5.94
C GLY A 128 3.59 -8.40 -6.01
N GLU A 129 2.91 -8.50 -4.88
CA GLU A 129 1.54 -8.98 -4.82
C GLU A 129 0.55 -7.94 -5.36
N VAL A 130 -0.48 -8.43 -6.08
CA VAL A 130 -1.61 -7.62 -6.49
C VAL A 130 -2.54 -7.44 -5.30
N ILE A 131 -2.99 -6.21 -5.07
CA ILE A 131 -3.83 -5.87 -3.94
C ILE A 131 -5.10 -5.15 -4.35
N VAL A 132 -6.11 -5.18 -3.48
CA VAL A 132 -7.29 -4.31 -3.54
C VAL A 132 -7.10 -3.20 -2.52
N ARG A 133 -7.22 -1.97 -2.98
CA ARG A 133 -7.16 -0.79 -2.12
C ARG A 133 -8.57 -0.42 -1.69
N ASP A 134 -8.74 -0.35 -0.41
CA ASP A 134 -9.95 0.19 0.22
C ASP A 134 -9.97 1.73 0.19
#